data_052c1126171b2e4c0809394831658764
#
_entry.id   052c1126171b2e4c0809394831658764
#
_cell.length_a   1.000
_cell.length_b   1.000
_cell.length_c   1.000
_cell.angle_alpha   90.00
_cell.angle_beta   90.00
_cell.angle_gamma   90.00
#
_symmetry.space_group_name_H-M   'P 1'
#
loop_
_entity.id
_entity.type
_entity.pdbx_description
1 polymer ?
#
loop_
_entity_poly.entity_id
_entity_poly.type
_entity_poly.pdbx_seq_one_letter_code
_entity_poly.pdbx_strand_id
1 'polypeptide(L)'
;MIEEMNNMDSISVENMQTPLLTVRDLGKKFDKLEVLKGVNIDIYKGDVVAVIGPSGCGKSTFLRCLNFLEMPNAGEISFENNVIFKNERVYLKREMKALKAQKGYNKNEYKAIEAAYRALYNKEKPIKKQLDKQINLYRQKVGMVFQQFNLFPHLSVLKNITLAPMKLKGMPKEVAEAKAMELLEKIGLADKANVYPATLSGGQKQRIAIVRALAMEPEVLLFDEPTSALDPEMVGEVLNVMTELAQEGMTMIVVTHEMGFAKEVANRVIFMNEGVIKEENTPDEFFANPQDERLKDFLSKVL
;
A
#
# COMPACT_ATOMS: atom_id res chain seq x y z
N MET A 1 21.97 40.82 36.84
CA MET A 1 22.63 39.52 36.64
C MET A 1 21.73 38.37 37.08
N ILE A 2 20.42 38.44 36.76
CA ILE A 2 19.42 37.37 36.97
C ILE A 2 18.37 37.36 35.82
N GLU A 3 18.59 38.09 34.70
CA GLU A 3 17.63 38.20 33.59
C GLU A 3 18.12 37.54 32.26
N GLU A 4 19.24 36.88 32.25
CA GLU A 4 19.82 36.28 31.00
C GLU A 4 19.83 34.76 30.96
N MET A 5 19.12 34.06 31.83
CA MET A 5 19.09 32.59 31.86
C MET A 5 17.75 31.92 31.47
N ASN A 6 16.80 32.67 30.87
CA ASN A 6 15.48 32.12 30.51
C ASN A 6 15.17 32.12 29.02
N ASN A 7 16.18 32.01 28.15
CA ASN A 7 15.96 32.01 26.70
C ASN A 7 16.66 30.88 25.93
N MET A 8 16.73 29.69 26.51
CA MET A 8 17.18 28.48 25.84
C MET A 8 16.30 27.33 26.30
N ASP A 9 15.10 27.17 25.77
CA ASP A 9 14.33 25.92 25.69
C ASP A 9 12.99 26.15 24.97
N SER A 10 13.04 26.73 23.76
CA SER A 10 11.96 26.60 22.80
C SER A 10 12.53 25.97 21.53
N ILE A 11 13.08 24.76 21.66
CA ILE A 11 13.17 23.85 20.52
C ILE A 11 11.73 23.53 20.17
N SER A 12 11.26 24.14 19.08
CA SER A 12 10.00 23.83 18.44
C SER A 12 9.92 22.29 18.30
N VAL A 13 9.02 21.67 19.07
CA VAL A 13 8.53 20.33 18.78
C VAL A 13 7.77 20.49 17.46
N GLU A 14 8.48 20.41 16.34
CA GLU A 14 7.86 20.22 15.04
C GLU A 14 6.85 19.09 15.21
N ASN A 15 5.60 19.33 14.83
CA ASN A 15 4.52 18.37 14.81
C ASN A 15 5.00 17.15 14.01
N MET A 16 5.64 16.18 14.64
CA MET A 16 5.96 14.91 14.02
C MET A 16 4.64 14.21 13.73
N GLN A 17 4.16 14.39 12.51
CA GLN A 17 2.95 13.74 12.05
C GLN A 17 3.15 12.22 12.17
N THR A 18 2.27 11.56 12.93
CA THR A 18 2.36 10.11 13.12
C THR A 18 2.04 9.39 11.80
N PRO A 19 2.87 8.44 11.35
CA PRO A 19 2.58 7.70 10.13
C PRO A 19 1.25 6.94 10.24
N LEU A 20 0.45 6.99 9.17
CA LEU A 20 -0.78 6.22 9.04
C LEU A 20 -0.47 4.74 8.82
N LEU A 21 0.51 4.44 7.96
CA LEU A 21 0.99 3.09 7.67
C LEU A 21 2.50 3.06 7.79
N THR A 22 3.01 2.13 8.59
CA THR A 22 4.45 1.91 8.80
C THR A 22 4.84 0.52 8.33
N VAL A 23 5.89 0.43 7.54
CA VAL A 23 6.46 -0.82 7.03
C VAL A 23 7.92 -0.91 7.43
N ARG A 24 8.32 -2.02 8.05
CA ARG A 24 9.70 -2.25 8.48
C ARG A 24 10.17 -3.62 8.04
N ASP A 25 11.34 -3.66 7.41
CA ASP A 25 12.06 -4.89 6.99
C ASP A 25 11.19 -5.86 6.18
N LEU A 26 10.23 -5.35 5.38
CA LEU A 26 9.28 -6.17 4.66
C LEU A 26 9.99 -7.07 3.65
N GLY A 27 9.84 -8.37 3.84
CA GLY A 27 10.43 -9.39 2.98
C GLY A 27 9.40 -10.36 2.44
N LYS A 28 9.52 -10.69 1.14
CA LYS A 28 8.67 -11.68 0.48
C LYS A 28 9.52 -12.59 -0.39
N LYS A 29 9.28 -13.91 -0.25
CA LYS A 29 9.86 -14.97 -1.08
C LYS A 29 8.75 -15.81 -1.68
N PHE A 30 8.95 -16.23 -2.91
CA PHE A 30 8.20 -17.30 -3.56
C PHE A 30 9.18 -18.44 -3.79
N ASP A 31 9.00 -19.54 -3.09
CA ASP A 31 9.95 -20.66 -3.05
C ASP A 31 11.39 -20.19 -2.75
N LYS A 32 12.27 -20.23 -3.74
CA LYS A 32 13.69 -19.79 -3.64
C LYS A 32 13.91 -18.35 -4.06
N LEU A 33 12.95 -17.74 -4.77
CA LEU A 33 13.09 -16.38 -5.29
C LEU A 33 12.70 -15.35 -4.21
N GLU A 34 13.67 -14.54 -3.80
CA GLU A 34 13.45 -13.41 -2.89
C GLU A 34 13.08 -12.16 -3.69
N VAL A 35 11.78 -11.78 -3.61
CA VAL A 35 11.22 -10.67 -4.39
C VAL A 35 11.29 -9.35 -3.63
N LEU A 36 11.02 -9.36 -2.30
CA LEU A 36 11.21 -8.18 -1.45
C LEU A 36 12.28 -8.48 -0.40
N LYS A 37 13.21 -7.54 -0.22
CA LYS A 37 14.45 -7.74 0.53
C LYS A 37 14.64 -6.73 1.67
N GLY A 38 13.60 -6.50 2.46
CA GLY A 38 13.66 -5.59 3.60
C GLY A 38 13.24 -4.16 3.23
N VAL A 39 12.05 -4.02 2.65
CA VAL A 39 11.47 -2.71 2.31
C VAL A 39 11.05 -1.98 3.57
N ASN A 40 11.43 -0.71 3.67
CA ASN A 40 11.08 0.20 4.77
C ASN A 40 10.43 1.45 4.18
N ILE A 41 9.26 1.85 4.72
CA ILE A 41 8.58 3.08 4.34
C ILE A 41 7.59 3.51 5.40
N ASP A 42 7.39 4.81 5.55
CA ASP A 42 6.33 5.45 6.32
C ASP A 42 5.39 6.19 5.37
N ILE A 43 4.09 5.99 5.52
CA ILE A 43 3.04 6.67 4.75
C ILE A 43 2.24 7.52 5.71
N TYR A 44 2.10 8.79 5.39
CA TYR A 44 1.35 9.76 6.17
C TYR A 44 -0.03 9.99 5.55
N LYS A 45 -0.96 10.50 6.35
CA LYS A 45 -2.29 10.84 5.85
C LYS A 45 -2.19 11.95 4.78
N GLY A 46 -2.82 11.72 3.63
CA GLY A 46 -2.76 12.63 2.49
C GLY A 46 -1.57 12.40 1.55
N ASP A 47 -0.68 11.44 1.86
CA ASP A 47 0.40 11.07 0.94
C ASP A 47 -0.16 10.47 -0.36
N VAL A 48 0.37 10.94 -1.47
CA VAL A 48 0.22 10.34 -2.80
C VAL A 48 1.59 9.84 -3.24
N VAL A 49 1.87 8.55 -2.97
CA VAL A 49 3.17 7.93 -3.23
C VAL A 49 3.15 7.21 -4.56
N ALA A 50 3.88 7.70 -5.54
CA ALA A 50 4.10 6.98 -6.80
C ALA A 50 5.25 5.98 -6.66
N VAL A 51 5.00 4.73 -7.02
CA VAL A 51 5.99 3.63 -6.99
C VAL A 51 6.38 3.28 -8.42
N ILE A 52 7.59 3.61 -8.80
CA ILE A 52 8.11 3.36 -10.15
C ILE A 52 9.31 2.41 -10.13
N GLY A 53 9.65 1.85 -11.28
CA GLY A 53 10.80 0.94 -11.44
C GLY A 53 10.59 -0.10 -12.52
N PRO A 54 11.63 -0.87 -12.87
CA PRO A 54 11.56 -1.85 -13.95
C PRO A 54 10.54 -2.97 -13.67
N SER A 55 10.07 -3.62 -14.75
CA SER A 55 9.18 -4.77 -14.62
C SER A 55 9.85 -5.89 -13.84
N GLY A 56 9.08 -6.57 -12.98
CA GLY A 56 9.58 -7.68 -12.16
C GLY A 56 10.41 -7.27 -10.94
N CYS A 57 10.65 -5.98 -10.65
CA CYS A 57 11.41 -5.55 -9.47
C CYS A 57 10.69 -5.69 -8.12
N GLY A 58 9.39 -6.06 -8.12
CA GLY A 58 8.63 -6.35 -6.90
C GLY A 58 7.52 -5.34 -6.55
N LYS A 59 7.23 -4.32 -7.36
CA LYS A 59 6.22 -3.26 -7.09
C LYS A 59 4.84 -3.82 -6.73
N SER A 60 4.24 -4.62 -7.62
CA SER A 60 2.93 -5.25 -7.38
C SER A 60 2.97 -6.20 -6.18
N THR A 61 4.08 -6.92 -5.98
CA THR A 61 4.25 -7.78 -4.79
C THR A 61 4.29 -6.95 -3.51
N PHE A 62 4.93 -5.79 -3.54
CA PHE A 62 4.94 -4.85 -2.42
C PHE A 62 3.51 -4.39 -2.08
N LEU A 63 2.75 -3.88 -3.04
CA LEU A 63 1.35 -3.49 -2.81
C LEU A 63 0.50 -4.65 -2.27
N ARG A 64 0.64 -5.84 -2.86
CA ARG A 64 -0.12 -7.02 -2.43
C ARG A 64 0.26 -7.49 -1.03
N CYS A 65 1.51 -7.26 -0.61
CA CYS A 65 1.91 -7.48 0.78
C CYS A 65 1.28 -6.44 1.72
N LEU A 66 1.17 -5.17 1.32
CA LEU A 66 0.51 -4.13 2.12
C LEU A 66 -0.97 -4.46 2.37
N ASN A 67 -1.67 -5.06 1.40
CA ASN A 67 -3.06 -5.50 1.57
C ASN A 67 -3.19 -6.96 2.05
N PHE A 68 -2.09 -7.64 2.36
CA PHE A 68 -2.05 -9.06 2.73
C PHE A 68 -2.68 -10.02 1.71
N LEU A 69 -2.85 -9.62 0.45
CA LEU A 69 -3.16 -10.56 -0.63
C LEU A 69 -2.00 -11.54 -0.84
N GLU A 70 -0.78 -11.04 -0.61
CA GLU A 70 0.42 -11.84 -0.46
C GLU A 70 0.93 -11.71 0.98
N MET A 71 0.93 -12.82 1.73
CA MET A 71 1.46 -12.80 3.08
C MET A 71 2.98 -12.58 3.08
N PRO A 72 3.50 -11.56 3.78
CA PRO A 72 4.93 -11.36 3.91
C PRO A 72 5.62 -12.55 4.61
N ASN A 73 6.88 -12.80 4.27
CA ASN A 73 7.70 -13.81 4.96
C ASN A 73 8.51 -13.21 6.11
N ALA A 74 8.76 -11.91 6.07
CA ALA A 74 9.51 -11.17 7.08
C ALA A 74 8.99 -9.74 7.19
N GLY A 75 9.33 -9.06 8.27
CA GLY A 75 9.01 -7.66 8.48
C GLY A 75 7.83 -7.44 9.42
N GLU A 76 7.48 -6.17 9.52
CA GLU A 76 6.37 -5.66 10.31
C GLU A 76 5.57 -4.67 9.47
N ILE A 77 4.24 -4.74 9.58
CA ILE A 77 3.30 -3.77 9.02
C ILE A 77 2.43 -3.29 10.17
N SER A 78 2.44 -1.98 10.41
CA SER A 78 1.61 -1.32 11.42
C SER A 78 0.72 -0.27 10.77
N PHE A 79 -0.51 -0.13 11.26
CA PHE A 79 -1.49 0.83 10.79
C PHE A 79 -2.07 1.59 11.99
N GLU A 80 -2.07 2.93 11.96
CA GLU A 80 -2.48 3.77 13.10
C GLU A 80 -1.79 3.34 14.41
N ASN A 81 -0.48 3.10 14.38
CA ASN A 81 0.33 2.58 15.49
C ASN A 81 -0.04 1.17 15.99
N ASN A 82 -1.00 0.50 15.35
CA ASN A 82 -1.34 -0.87 15.69
C ASN A 82 -0.58 -1.83 14.79
N VAL A 83 0.15 -2.78 15.36
CA VAL A 83 0.82 -3.83 14.61
C VAL A 83 -0.22 -4.78 14.02
N ILE A 84 -0.33 -4.79 12.69
CA ILE A 84 -1.22 -5.70 11.95
C ILE A 84 -0.53 -7.03 11.68
N PHE A 85 0.75 -6.97 11.31
CA PHE A 85 1.56 -8.13 11.02
C PHE A 85 2.98 -7.94 11.52
N LYS A 86 3.52 -8.98 12.17
CA LYS A 86 4.93 -9.07 12.54
C LYS A 86 5.38 -10.52 12.50
N ASN A 87 6.45 -10.80 11.77
CA ASN A 87 7.03 -12.13 11.76
C ASN A 87 8.22 -12.22 12.74
N GLU A 88 7.90 -12.34 14.02
CA GLU A 88 8.90 -12.45 15.11
C GLU A 88 9.88 -13.61 14.93
N ARG A 89 9.44 -14.72 14.32
CA ARG A 89 10.29 -15.91 14.11
C ARG A 89 11.48 -15.63 13.20
N VAL A 90 11.29 -14.77 12.18
CA VAL A 90 12.37 -14.40 11.27
C VAL A 90 13.41 -13.56 11.98
N TYR A 91 12.99 -12.64 12.86
CA TYR A 91 13.90 -11.84 13.68
C TYR A 91 14.72 -12.72 14.61
N LEU A 92 14.08 -13.58 15.39
CA LEU A 92 14.77 -14.53 16.29
C LEU A 92 15.74 -15.44 15.53
N LYS A 93 15.36 -15.92 14.35
CA LYS A 93 16.24 -16.75 13.52
C LYS A 93 17.47 -15.97 12.99
N ARG A 94 17.30 -14.68 12.62
CA ARG A 94 18.41 -13.79 12.23
C ARG A 94 19.34 -13.55 13.41
N GLU A 95 18.80 -13.26 14.59
CA GLU A 95 19.54 -13.01 15.83
C GLU A 95 20.33 -14.25 16.24
N MET A 96 19.73 -15.44 16.24
CA MET A 96 20.43 -16.71 16.47
C MET A 96 21.59 -16.92 15.51
N LYS A 97 21.42 -16.57 14.22
CA LYS A 97 22.48 -16.68 13.22
C LYS A 97 23.60 -15.67 13.47
N ALA A 98 23.27 -14.43 13.80
CA ALA A 98 24.23 -13.38 14.12
C ALA A 98 25.06 -13.72 15.35
N LEU A 99 24.43 -14.19 16.42
CA LEU A 99 25.12 -14.66 17.63
C LEU A 99 26.10 -15.80 17.34
N LYS A 100 25.69 -16.81 16.56
CA LYS A 100 26.59 -17.92 16.18
C LYS A 100 27.80 -17.50 15.37
N ALA A 101 27.73 -16.39 14.64
CA ALA A 101 28.84 -15.87 13.85
C ALA A 101 29.90 -15.17 14.69
N GLN A 102 29.60 -14.81 15.94
CA GLN A 102 30.56 -14.18 16.87
C GLN A 102 31.46 -15.23 17.53
N LYS A 103 32.77 -15.01 17.52
CA LYS A 103 33.73 -15.83 18.26
C LYS A 103 33.47 -15.75 19.78
N GLY A 104 33.16 -16.88 20.41
CA GLY A 104 32.91 -16.90 21.86
C GLY A 104 31.49 -16.46 22.26
N TYR A 105 30.50 -16.64 21.37
CA TYR A 105 29.11 -16.22 21.61
C TYR A 105 28.53 -16.79 22.94
N ASN A 106 27.65 -16.03 23.57
CA ASN A 106 26.99 -16.40 24.82
C ASN A 106 25.98 -17.55 24.59
N LYS A 107 26.34 -18.76 25.04
CA LYS A 107 25.49 -19.95 24.89
C LYS A 107 24.13 -19.83 25.64
N ASN A 108 24.09 -19.08 26.75
CA ASN A 108 22.84 -18.92 27.51
C ASN A 108 21.88 -17.98 26.78
N GLU A 109 22.37 -16.89 26.19
CA GLU A 109 21.61 -15.98 25.33
C GLU A 109 21.05 -16.71 24.12
N TYR A 110 21.88 -17.49 23.42
CA TYR A 110 21.44 -18.33 22.31
C TYR A 110 20.32 -19.29 22.70
N LYS A 111 20.43 -19.98 23.86
CA LYS A 111 19.38 -20.88 24.36
C LYS A 111 18.10 -20.15 24.69
N ALA A 112 18.17 -18.93 25.23
CA ALA A 112 16.99 -18.11 25.52
C ALA A 112 16.23 -17.74 24.23
N ILE A 113 16.96 -17.28 23.17
CA ILE A 113 16.38 -16.96 21.87
C ILE A 113 15.80 -18.21 21.19
N GLU A 114 16.50 -19.35 21.27
CA GLU A 114 15.99 -20.63 20.76
C GLU A 114 14.71 -21.08 21.46
N ALA A 115 14.62 -20.92 22.79
CA ALA A 115 13.43 -21.22 23.55
C ALA A 115 12.25 -20.31 23.13
N ALA A 116 12.47 -19.02 22.96
CA ALA A 116 11.47 -18.08 22.44
C ALA A 116 11.01 -18.47 21.03
N TYR A 117 11.92 -18.82 20.13
CA TYR A 117 11.61 -19.31 18.78
C TYR A 117 10.71 -20.56 18.79
N ARG A 118 11.03 -21.53 19.66
CA ARG A 118 10.22 -22.76 19.82
C ARG A 118 8.85 -22.48 20.45
N ALA A 119 8.77 -21.55 21.41
CA ALA A 119 7.52 -21.15 22.04
C ALA A 119 6.55 -20.52 21.04
N LEU A 120 7.06 -19.68 20.11
CA LEU A 120 6.26 -19.09 19.02
C LEU A 120 5.74 -20.17 18.06
N TYR A 121 6.55 -21.19 17.76
CA TYR A 121 6.13 -22.30 16.88
C TYR A 121 4.91 -23.05 17.43
N ASN A 122 4.86 -23.26 18.75
CA ASN A 122 3.78 -23.99 19.40
C ASN A 122 2.48 -23.17 19.57
N LYS A 123 2.54 -21.84 19.42
CA LYS A 123 1.39 -20.92 19.55
C LYS A 123 0.64 -20.64 18.24
N GLU A 124 1.10 -21.15 17.09
CA GLU A 124 0.64 -20.70 15.76
C GLU A 124 -0.85 -20.92 15.43
N LYS A 125 -1.49 -22.01 15.91
CA LYS A 125 -2.87 -22.34 15.51
C LYS A 125 -3.94 -21.34 15.98
N PRO A 126 -3.98 -20.91 17.25
CA PRO A 126 -4.94 -19.89 17.71
C PRO A 126 -4.64 -18.49 17.16
N ILE A 127 -3.36 -18.16 16.97
CA ILE A 127 -2.90 -16.86 16.45
C ILE A 127 -3.36 -16.65 15.00
N LYS A 128 -3.38 -17.67 14.15
CA LYS A 128 -3.78 -17.56 12.75
C LYS A 128 -5.21 -17.02 12.60
N LYS A 129 -6.17 -17.59 13.33
CA LYS A 129 -7.59 -17.14 13.27
C LYS A 129 -7.76 -15.68 13.72
N GLN A 130 -7.00 -15.28 14.74
CA GLN A 130 -7.02 -13.90 15.24
C GLN A 130 -6.38 -12.94 14.23
N LEU A 131 -5.27 -13.33 13.62
CA LEU A 131 -4.61 -12.59 12.57
C LEU A 131 -5.51 -12.43 11.34
N ASP A 132 -6.18 -13.50 10.88
CA ASP A 132 -7.13 -13.44 9.76
C ASP A 132 -8.26 -12.43 10.02
N LYS A 133 -8.80 -12.40 11.26
CA LYS A 133 -9.82 -11.43 11.66
C LYS A 133 -9.26 -9.99 11.62
N GLN A 134 -8.07 -9.79 12.15
CA GLN A 134 -7.40 -8.48 12.18
C GLN A 134 -7.09 -7.99 10.76
N ILE A 135 -6.58 -8.85 9.88
CA ILE A 135 -6.33 -8.55 8.46
C ILE A 135 -7.64 -8.18 7.75
N ASN A 136 -8.75 -8.87 8.03
CA ASN A 136 -10.02 -8.56 7.40
C ASN A 136 -10.58 -7.19 7.82
N LEU A 137 -10.37 -6.76 9.07
CA LEU A 137 -10.69 -5.41 9.52
C LEU A 137 -9.78 -4.36 8.88
N TYR A 138 -8.50 -4.65 8.82
CA TYR A 138 -7.52 -3.78 8.16
C TYR A 138 -7.84 -3.57 6.67
N ARG A 139 -8.22 -4.63 5.93
CA ARG A 139 -8.61 -4.53 4.51
C ARG A 139 -9.85 -3.67 4.24
N GLN A 140 -10.68 -3.40 5.26
CA GLN A 140 -11.79 -2.45 5.12
C GLN A 140 -11.29 -1.00 5.13
N LYS A 141 -10.13 -0.74 5.74
CA LYS A 141 -9.47 0.57 5.81
C LYS A 141 -8.48 0.79 4.67
N VAL A 142 -7.93 -0.27 4.10
CA VAL A 142 -6.94 -0.23 3.02
C VAL A 142 -7.53 -0.89 1.78
N GLY A 143 -8.10 -0.07 0.90
CA GLY A 143 -8.67 -0.49 -0.38
C GLY A 143 -7.60 -0.84 -1.41
N MET A 144 -7.96 -1.64 -2.42
CA MET A 144 -7.06 -1.96 -3.52
C MET A 144 -7.79 -1.96 -4.87
N VAL A 145 -7.20 -1.28 -5.84
CA VAL A 145 -7.60 -1.24 -7.24
C VAL A 145 -6.54 -1.97 -8.06
N PHE A 146 -6.97 -2.91 -8.89
CA PHE A 146 -6.10 -3.81 -9.64
C PHE A 146 -5.96 -3.39 -11.09
N GLN A 147 -4.92 -3.84 -11.74
CA GLN A 147 -4.70 -3.74 -13.18
C GLN A 147 -5.85 -4.37 -13.98
N GLN A 148 -6.31 -5.56 -13.57
CA GLN A 148 -7.49 -6.20 -14.13
C GLN A 148 -8.69 -5.83 -13.25
N PHE A 149 -9.56 -5.01 -13.67
CA PHE A 149 -10.73 -4.40 -13.00
C PHE A 149 -11.39 -5.25 -11.90
N ASN A 150 -11.37 -6.57 -12.02
CA ASN A 150 -11.88 -7.57 -11.07
C ASN A 150 -13.34 -7.33 -10.63
N LEU A 151 -14.17 -6.79 -11.53
CA LEU A 151 -15.59 -6.67 -11.29
C LEU A 151 -16.26 -8.06 -11.36
N PHE A 152 -17.25 -8.29 -10.51
CA PHE A 152 -18.04 -9.51 -10.55
C PHE A 152 -18.93 -9.52 -11.80
N PRO A 153 -18.68 -10.38 -12.79
CA PRO A 153 -19.36 -10.30 -14.09
C PRO A 153 -20.85 -10.65 -14.01
N HIS A 154 -21.28 -11.39 -12.99
CA HIS A 154 -22.67 -11.79 -12.75
C HIS A 154 -23.47 -10.80 -11.90
N LEU A 155 -22.87 -9.71 -11.48
CA LEU A 155 -23.52 -8.63 -10.75
C LEU A 155 -23.58 -7.36 -11.60
N SER A 156 -24.65 -6.57 -11.45
CA SER A 156 -24.71 -5.24 -12.03
C SER A 156 -23.65 -4.32 -11.40
N VAL A 157 -23.40 -3.16 -12.03
CA VAL A 157 -22.49 -2.14 -11.51
C VAL A 157 -22.88 -1.75 -10.08
N LEU A 158 -24.15 -1.41 -9.85
CA LEU A 158 -24.65 -1.02 -8.53
C LEU A 158 -24.41 -2.12 -7.49
N LYS A 159 -24.67 -3.39 -7.83
CA LYS A 159 -24.43 -4.53 -6.94
C LYS A 159 -22.94 -4.78 -6.69
N ASN A 160 -22.07 -4.54 -7.68
CA ASN A 160 -20.63 -4.60 -7.48
C ASN A 160 -20.15 -3.61 -6.42
N ILE A 161 -20.70 -2.40 -6.39
CA ILE A 161 -20.34 -1.32 -5.47
C ILE A 161 -20.93 -1.58 -4.08
N THR A 162 -22.22 -1.98 -4.00
CA THR A 162 -22.96 -2.07 -2.73
C THR A 162 -22.68 -3.35 -1.94
N LEU A 163 -22.18 -4.41 -2.57
CA LEU A 163 -22.01 -5.73 -1.96
C LEU A 163 -21.14 -5.69 -0.69
N ALA A 164 -19.98 -5.07 -0.75
CA ALA A 164 -19.04 -5.04 0.37
C ALA A 164 -19.53 -4.16 1.53
N PRO A 165 -20.00 -2.91 1.33
CA PRO A 165 -20.60 -2.09 2.38
C PRO A 165 -21.75 -2.80 3.11
N MET A 166 -22.64 -3.45 2.38
CA MET A 166 -23.77 -4.18 2.98
C MET A 166 -23.32 -5.41 3.78
N LYS A 167 -22.36 -6.19 3.24
CA LYS A 167 -21.95 -7.47 3.86
C LYS A 167 -20.95 -7.31 4.98
N LEU A 168 -20.03 -6.35 4.89
CA LEU A 168 -18.90 -6.20 5.82
C LEU A 168 -19.13 -5.09 6.85
N LYS A 169 -19.79 -3.99 6.45
CA LYS A 169 -20.15 -2.88 7.36
C LYS A 169 -21.59 -2.96 7.88
N GLY A 170 -22.42 -3.89 7.38
CA GLY A 170 -23.83 -4.01 7.76
C GLY A 170 -24.67 -2.80 7.29
N MET A 171 -24.22 -2.07 6.28
CA MET A 171 -24.90 -0.89 5.78
C MET A 171 -26.29 -1.26 5.23
N PRO A 172 -27.36 -0.55 5.59
CA PRO A 172 -28.68 -0.76 5.01
C PRO A 172 -28.65 -0.62 3.48
N LYS A 173 -29.47 -1.38 2.78
CA LYS A 173 -29.46 -1.43 1.32
C LYS A 173 -29.69 -0.05 0.69
N GLU A 174 -30.67 0.68 1.18
CA GLU A 174 -31.06 2.00 0.67
C GLU A 174 -29.91 3.02 0.82
N VAL A 175 -29.17 2.96 1.95
CA VAL A 175 -28.01 3.81 2.21
C VAL A 175 -26.84 3.43 1.30
N ALA A 176 -26.58 2.12 1.13
CA ALA A 176 -25.53 1.64 0.25
C ALA A 176 -25.79 1.99 -1.22
N GLU A 177 -27.06 1.87 -1.67
CA GLU A 177 -27.45 2.22 -3.04
C GLU A 177 -27.36 3.74 -3.27
N ALA A 178 -27.84 4.57 -2.33
CA ALA A 178 -27.73 6.02 -2.43
C ALA A 178 -26.26 6.48 -2.55
N LYS A 179 -25.38 5.96 -1.68
CA LYS A 179 -23.95 6.25 -1.73
C LYS A 179 -23.30 5.77 -3.02
N ALA A 180 -23.67 4.58 -3.50
CA ALA A 180 -23.14 4.07 -4.76
C ALA A 180 -23.57 4.94 -5.95
N MET A 181 -24.79 5.47 -5.95
CA MET A 181 -25.27 6.39 -6.99
C MET A 181 -24.50 7.72 -6.95
N GLU A 182 -24.31 8.30 -5.77
CA GLU A 182 -23.50 9.52 -5.59
C GLU A 182 -22.06 9.34 -6.17
N LEU A 183 -21.40 8.23 -5.84
CA LEU A 183 -20.09 7.92 -6.37
C LEU A 183 -20.08 7.68 -7.89
N LEU A 184 -21.15 7.07 -8.43
CA LEU A 184 -21.30 6.89 -9.87
C LEU A 184 -21.54 8.20 -10.60
N GLU A 185 -22.32 9.12 -10.01
CA GLU A 185 -22.50 10.48 -10.53
C GLU A 185 -21.18 11.24 -10.61
N LYS A 186 -20.37 11.16 -9.55
CA LYS A 186 -19.04 11.79 -9.49
C LYS A 186 -18.13 11.37 -10.65
N ILE A 187 -18.21 10.12 -11.11
CA ILE A 187 -17.41 9.62 -12.24
C ILE A 187 -18.15 9.63 -13.57
N GLY A 188 -19.36 10.24 -13.65
CA GLY A 188 -20.16 10.37 -14.86
C GLY A 188 -20.73 9.04 -15.39
N LEU A 189 -21.02 8.06 -14.53
CA LEU A 189 -21.49 6.71 -14.89
C LEU A 189 -22.78 6.29 -14.16
N ALA A 190 -23.59 7.25 -13.69
CA ALA A 190 -24.85 6.96 -12.99
C ALA A 190 -25.85 6.19 -13.88
N ASP A 191 -25.90 6.48 -15.19
CA ASP A 191 -26.71 5.77 -16.18
C ASP A 191 -26.32 4.29 -16.34
N LYS A 192 -25.12 3.91 -15.90
CA LYS A 192 -24.60 2.53 -15.98
C LYS A 192 -24.88 1.70 -14.72
N ALA A 193 -25.59 2.21 -13.70
CA ALA A 193 -25.83 1.51 -12.44
C ALA A 193 -26.40 0.10 -12.60
N ASN A 194 -27.32 -0.08 -13.54
CA ASN A 194 -28.05 -1.33 -13.74
C ASN A 194 -27.46 -2.25 -14.81
N VAL A 195 -26.39 -1.84 -15.52
CA VAL A 195 -25.77 -2.68 -16.55
C VAL A 195 -24.75 -3.65 -15.94
N TYR A 196 -24.34 -4.64 -16.72
CA TYR A 196 -23.34 -5.63 -16.32
C TYR A 196 -21.96 -5.28 -16.88
N PRO A 197 -20.87 -5.71 -16.21
CA PRO A 197 -19.50 -5.38 -16.62
C PRO A 197 -19.15 -5.73 -18.07
N ALA A 198 -19.77 -6.76 -18.65
CA ALA A 198 -19.50 -7.18 -20.02
C ALA A 198 -19.79 -6.10 -21.09
N THR A 199 -20.70 -5.15 -20.78
CA THR A 199 -21.12 -4.10 -21.73
C THR A 199 -20.33 -2.80 -21.60
N LEU A 200 -19.34 -2.76 -20.69
CA LEU A 200 -18.59 -1.55 -20.36
C LEU A 200 -17.23 -1.54 -21.08
N SER A 201 -16.75 -0.34 -21.42
CA SER A 201 -15.37 -0.14 -21.87
C SER A 201 -14.35 -0.42 -20.76
N GLY A 202 -13.07 -0.54 -21.11
CA GLY A 202 -11.98 -0.72 -20.15
C GLY A 202 -11.93 0.42 -19.11
N GLY A 203 -11.93 1.67 -19.57
CA GLY A 203 -11.92 2.85 -18.71
C GLY A 203 -13.14 2.94 -17.80
N GLN A 204 -14.34 2.60 -18.28
CA GLN A 204 -15.54 2.53 -17.46
C GLN A 204 -15.43 1.47 -16.37
N LYS A 205 -14.94 0.25 -16.70
CA LYS A 205 -14.69 -0.82 -15.72
C LYS A 205 -13.71 -0.38 -14.64
N GLN A 206 -12.65 0.32 -15.02
CA GLN A 206 -11.63 0.77 -14.08
C GLN A 206 -12.16 1.86 -13.15
N ARG A 207 -12.88 2.86 -13.67
CA ARG A 207 -13.52 3.89 -12.85
C ARG A 207 -14.53 3.28 -11.87
N ILE A 208 -15.31 2.30 -12.29
CA ILE A 208 -16.22 1.55 -11.41
C ILE A 208 -15.45 0.73 -10.36
N ALA A 209 -14.29 0.15 -10.70
CA ALA A 209 -13.45 -0.56 -9.73
C ALA A 209 -12.90 0.40 -8.66
N ILE A 210 -12.55 1.64 -9.03
CA ILE A 210 -12.17 2.70 -8.09
C ILE A 210 -13.35 3.04 -7.17
N VAL A 211 -14.53 3.31 -7.73
CA VAL A 211 -15.76 3.61 -6.96
C VAL A 211 -16.13 2.47 -6.02
N ARG A 212 -15.99 1.21 -6.45
CA ARG A 212 -16.21 0.06 -5.58
C ARG A 212 -15.28 0.05 -4.37
N ALA A 213 -14.02 0.44 -4.54
CA ALA A 213 -13.08 0.56 -3.43
C ALA A 213 -13.46 1.74 -2.51
N LEU A 214 -13.82 2.89 -3.09
CA LEU A 214 -14.25 4.09 -2.36
C LEU A 214 -15.54 3.88 -1.55
N ALA A 215 -16.46 3.03 -2.01
CA ALA A 215 -17.70 2.72 -1.30
C ALA A 215 -17.47 2.12 0.10
N MET A 216 -16.29 1.56 0.34
CA MET A 216 -15.85 1.10 1.66
C MET A 216 -15.27 2.21 2.54
N GLU A 217 -15.19 3.47 2.07
CA GLU A 217 -14.57 4.61 2.79
C GLU A 217 -13.20 4.23 3.36
N PRO A 218 -12.26 3.84 2.51
CA PRO A 218 -10.94 3.45 2.97
C PRO A 218 -10.13 4.68 3.39
N GLU A 219 -9.18 4.47 4.29
CA GLU A 219 -8.21 5.50 4.70
C GLU A 219 -7.00 5.54 3.77
N VAL A 220 -6.71 4.42 3.08
CA VAL A 220 -5.64 4.30 2.07
C VAL A 220 -6.16 3.56 0.85
N LEU A 221 -5.83 4.03 -0.34
CA LEU A 221 -6.06 3.33 -1.60
C LEU A 221 -4.73 2.88 -2.23
N LEU A 222 -4.65 1.60 -2.55
CA LEU A 222 -3.53 1.00 -3.28
C LEU A 222 -3.94 0.79 -4.75
N PHE A 223 -3.12 1.27 -5.68
CA PHE A 223 -3.35 1.12 -7.12
C PHE A 223 -2.22 0.31 -7.75
N ASP A 224 -2.54 -0.89 -8.24
CA ASP A 224 -1.59 -1.79 -8.93
C ASP A 224 -1.73 -1.63 -10.44
N GLU A 225 -0.95 -0.72 -11.03
CA GLU A 225 -0.92 -0.38 -12.47
C GLU A 225 -2.33 -0.12 -13.06
N PRO A 226 -3.09 0.87 -12.56
CA PRO A 226 -4.52 1.03 -12.86
C PRO A 226 -4.83 1.35 -14.32
N THR A 227 -3.84 1.77 -15.13
CA THR A 227 -4.01 2.16 -16.53
C THR A 227 -3.43 1.18 -17.53
N SER A 228 -2.60 0.22 -17.11
CA SER A 228 -1.82 -0.63 -18.03
C SER A 228 -2.64 -1.63 -18.87
N ALA A 229 -3.92 -1.85 -18.49
CA ALA A 229 -4.85 -2.70 -19.26
C ALA A 229 -5.85 -1.88 -20.10
N LEU A 230 -5.59 -0.58 -20.29
CA LEU A 230 -6.47 0.36 -20.99
C LEU A 230 -5.90 0.78 -22.35
N ASP A 231 -6.80 1.09 -23.27
CA ASP A 231 -6.46 1.81 -24.48
C ASP A 231 -6.02 3.24 -24.13
N PRO A 232 -5.04 3.84 -24.87
CA PRO A 232 -4.49 5.17 -24.56
C PRO A 232 -5.56 6.26 -24.42
N GLU A 233 -6.65 6.18 -25.20
CA GLU A 233 -7.77 7.14 -25.16
C GLU A 233 -8.51 7.15 -23.82
N MET A 234 -8.45 6.03 -23.07
CA MET A 234 -9.17 5.85 -21.79
C MET A 234 -8.29 6.13 -20.57
N VAL A 235 -6.97 6.23 -20.74
CA VAL A 235 -6.02 6.45 -19.64
C VAL A 235 -6.32 7.76 -18.92
N GLY A 236 -6.52 8.85 -19.68
CA GLY A 236 -6.79 10.18 -19.14
C GLY A 236 -8.02 10.22 -18.21
N GLU A 237 -9.10 9.52 -18.57
CA GLU A 237 -10.32 9.48 -17.74
C GLU A 237 -10.07 8.85 -16.36
N VAL A 238 -9.24 7.82 -16.29
CA VAL A 238 -8.88 7.15 -15.04
C VAL A 238 -7.93 8.01 -14.22
N LEU A 239 -6.91 8.61 -14.86
CA LEU A 239 -5.98 9.51 -14.19
C LEU A 239 -6.68 10.75 -13.62
N ASN A 240 -7.68 11.30 -14.32
CA ASN A 240 -8.48 12.42 -13.82
C ASN A 240 -9.19 12.07 -12.50
N VAL A 241 -9.84 10.90 -12.43
CA VAL A 241 -10.47 10.43 -11.17
C VAL A 241 -9.44 10.30 -10.05
N MET A 242 -8.25 9.75 -10.34
CA MET A 242 -7.20 9.62 -9.34
C MET A 242 -6.65 11.00 -8.90
N THR A 243 -6.57 11.96 -9.81
CA THR A 243 -6.15 13.34 -9.51
C THR A 243 -7.17 14.04 -8.61
N GLU A 244 -8.47 13.90 -8.89
CA GLU A 244 -9.52 14.42 -8.02
C GLU A 244 -9.43 13.83 -6.60
N LEU A 245 -9.21 12.52 -6.48
CA LEU A 245 -9.02 11.87 -5.18
C LEU A 245 -7.79 12.40 -4.42
N ALA A 246 -6.69 12.66 -5.13
CA ALA A 246 -5.50 13.28 -4.54
C ALA A 246 -5.80 14.69 -4.00
N GLN A 247 -6.52 15.50 -4.77
CA GLN A 247 -6.92 16.85 -4.37
C GLN A 247 -7.89 16.85 -3.19
N GLU A 248 -8.70 15.80 -3.03
CA GLU A 248 -9.57 15.58 -1.86
C GLU A 248 -8.81 15.08 -0.62
N GLY A 249 -7.50 14.88 -0.71
CA GLY A 249 -6.65 14.44 0.39
C GLY A 249 -6.67 12.94 0.63
N MET A 250 -7.08 12.12 -0.34
CA MET A 250 -7.02 10.66 -0.24
C MET A 250 -5.56 10.18 -0.17
N THR A 251 -5.25 9.37 0.83
CA THR A 251 -3.93 8.72 0.92
C THR A 251 -3.85 7.61 -0.11
N MET A 252 -2.84 7.67 -0.98
CA MET A 252 -2.71 6.71 -2.09
C MET A 252 -1.27 6.20 -2.25
N ILE A 253 -1.15 4.91 -2.59
CA ILE A 253 0.11 4.31 -3.06
C ILE A 253 -0.16 3.74 -4.45
N VAL A 254 0.51 4.28 -5.45
CA VAL A 254 0.22 4.03 -6.86
C VAL A 254 1.43 3.43 -7.56
N VAL A 255 1.38 2.16 -7.91
CA VAL A 255 2.31 1.58 -8.87
C VAL A 255 1.89 2.02 -10.26
N THR A 256 2.75 2.74 -10.96
CA THR A 256 2.41 3.31 -12.26
C THR A 256 3.60 3.39 -13.21
N HIS A 257 3.28 3.41 -14.50
CA HIS A 257 4.19 3.77 -15.59
C HIS A 257 3.86 5.16 -16.18
N GLU A 258 2.84 5.82 -15.64
CA GLU A 258 2.43 7.17 -16.05
C GLU A 258 3.31 8.21 -15.37
N MET A 259 4.41 8.61 -16.03
CA MET A 259 5.37 9.54 -15.43
C MET A 259 4.78 10.95 -15.24
N GLY A 260 3.84 11.36 -16.11
CA GLY A 260 3.09 12.61 -15.93
C GLY A 260 2.33 12.63 -14.61
N PHE A 261 1.59 11.57 -14.29
CA PHE A 261 0.89 11.42 -13.01
C PHE A 261 1.88 11.45 -11.82
N ALA A 262 2.98 10.70 -11.91
CA ALA A 262 3.99 10.68 -10.85
C ALA A 262 4.63 12.05 -10.62
N LYS A 263 4.77 12.87 -11.66
CA LYS A 263 5.36 14.20 -11.59
C LYS A 263 4.39 15.28 -11.10
N GLU A 264 3.14 15.22 -11.54
CA GLU A 264 2.17 16.31 -11.36
C GLU A 264 1.24 16.11 -10.16
N VAL A 265 0.96 14.86 -9.79
CA VAL A 265 -0.06 14.51 -8.79
C VAL A 265 0.54 13.90 -7.52
N ALA A 266 1.59 13.11 -7.64
CA ALA A 266 2.24 12.55 -6.46
C ALA A 266 2.96 13.65 -5.65
N ASN A 267 3.01 13.49 -4.32
CA ASN A 267 3.85 14.32 -3.46
C ASN A 267 5.14 13.60 -3.03
N ARG A 268 5.21 12.28 -3.27
CA ARG A 268 6.40 11.45 -3.04
C ARG A 268 6.55 10.44 -4.18
N VAL A 269 7.76 10.25 -4.63
CA VAL A 269 8.09 9.23 -5.66
C VAL A 269 9.14 8.30 -5.10
N ILE A 270 8.92 7.01 -5.22
CA ILE A 270 9.88 5.97 -4.82
C ILE A 270 10.31 5.14 -6.03
N PHE A 271 11.61 4.89 -6.14
CA PHE A 271 12.19 3.99 -7.12
C PHE A 271 12.46 2.63 -6.48
N MET A 272 11.74 1.62 -6.95
CA MET A 272 12.00 0.23 -6.56
C MET A 272 12.85 -0.48 -7.60
N ASN A 273 13.94 -1.11 -7.14
CA ASN A 273 14.73 -2.00 -7.96
C ASN A 273 15.24 -3.19 -7.14
N GLU A 274 15.29 -4.38 -7.74
CA GLU A 274 15.79 -5.62 -7.10
C GLU A 274 15.18 -5.94 -5.73
N GLY A 275 13.92 -5.54 -5.51
CA GLY A 275 13.17 -5.84 -4.29
C GLY A 275 13.44 -4.90 -3.11
N VAL A 276 14.08 -3.76 -3.33
CA VAL A 276 14.31 -2.71 -2.34
C VAL A 276 13.91 -1.34 -2.90
N ILE A 277 13.62 -0.39 -2.01
CA ILE A 277 13.54 1.03 -2.35
C ILE A 277 14.99 1.54 -2.48
N LYS A 278 15.35 2.06 -3.64
CA LYS A 278 16.68 2.60 -3.95
C LYS A 278 16.75 4.10 -3.72
N GLU A 279 15.68 4.80 -4.06
CA GLU A 279 15.57 6.25 -3.93
C GLU A 279 14.14 6.65 -3.62
N GLU A 280 13.97 7.67 -2.80
CA GLU A 280 12.70 8.30 -2.48
C GLU A 280 12.93 9.81 -2.39
N ASN A 281 12.07 10.58 -3.06
CA ASN A 281 12.16 12.04 -3.04
C ASN A 281 10.82 12.69 -3.41
N THR A 282 10.74 14.04 -3.31
CA THR A 282 9.67 14.80 -3.94
C THR A 282 9.76 14.67 -5.47
N PRO A 283 8.65 14.81 -6.22
CA PRO A 283 8.69 14.67 -7.68
C PRO A 283 9.72 15.56 -8.34
N ASP A 284 9.79 16.84 -7.97
CA ASP A 284 10.72 17.80 -8.58
C ASP A 284 12.17 17.34 -8.45
N GLU A 285 12.59 16.99 -7.23
CA GLU A 285 13.96 16.53 -6.98
C GLU A 285 14.23 15.17 -7.61
N PHE A 286 13.26 14.27 -7.54
CA PHE A 286 13.37 12.91 -8.07
C PHE A 286 13.61 12.89 -9.60
N PHE A 287 12.89 13.73 -10.36
CA PHE A 287 13.01 13.78 -11.82
C PHE A 287 14.12 14.71 -12.30
N ALA A 288 14.42 15.79 -11.57
CA ALA A 288 15.45 16.75 -11.97
C ALA A 288 16.86 16.33 -11.55
N ASN A 289 17.01 15.68 -10.40
CA ASN A 289 18.31 15.38 -9.80
C ASN A 289 18.39 13.95 -9.22
N PRO A 290 18.10 12.88 -10.01
CA PRO A 290 18.15 11.50 -9.54
C PRO A 290 19.56 11.15 -9.05
N GLN A 291 19.66 10.48 -7.88
CA GLN A 291 20.94 10.13 -7.27
C GLN A 291 21.39 8.71 -7.64
N ASP A 292 20.46 7.75 -7.65
CA ASP A 292 20.75 6.35 -7.97
C ASP A 292 21.06 6.17 -9.47
N GLU A 293 22.21 5.57 -9.80
CA GLU A 293 22.64 5.38 -11.20
C GLU A 293 21.66 4.50 -12.01
N ARG A 294 21.01 3.55 -11.36
CA ARG A 294 20.02 2.70 -12.02
C ARG A 294 18.72 3.47 -12.30
N LEU A 295 18.38 4.43 -11.41
CA LEU A 295 17.27 5.36 -11.65
C LEU A 295 17.56 6.26 -12.85
N LYS A 296 18.77 6.82 -12.96
CA LYS A 296 19.18 7.65 -14.12
C LYS A 296 19.04 6.87 -15.43
N ASP A 297 19.55 5.63 -15.47
CA ASP A 297 19.42 4.74 -16.65
C ASP A 297 17.94 4.42 -16.95
N PHE A 298 17.12 4.21 -15.90
CA PHE A 298 15.70 3.96 -16.08
C PHE A 298 14.95 5.16 -16.64
N LEU A 299 15.14 6.35 -16.06
CA LEU A 299 14.49 7.58 -16.51
C LEU A 299 14.88 7.97 -17.93
N SER A 300 16.14 7.82 -18.32
CA SER A 300 16.60 8.09 -19.70
C SER A 300 15.95 7.23 -20.79
N LYS A 301 15.28 6.13 -20.40
CA LYS A 301 14.59 5.22 -21.33
C LYS A 301 13.08 5.41 -21.36
N VAL A 302 12.53 6.11 -20.36
CA VAL A 302 11.08 6.23 -20.14
C VAL A 302 10.61 7.67 -20.37
N LEU A 303 11.49 8.67 -20.18
CA LEU A 303 11.27 10.07 -20.51
C LEU A 303 11.88 10.42 -21.87
#